data_7d7d09d5501a7c4873f67709541ce839
#
_entry.id   7d7d09d5501a7c4873f67709541ce839
#
_cell.length_a   1.000
_cell.length_b   1.000
_cell.length_c   1.000
_cell.angle_alpha   90.00
_cell.angle_beta   90.00
_cell.angle_gamma   90.00
#
_symmetry.space_group_name_H-M   'P 1'
#
loop_
_entity.id
_entity.type
_entity.pdbx_description
1 polymer ?
#
loop_
_entity_poly.entity_id
_entity_poly.type
_entity_poly.pdbx_seq_one_letter_code
_entity_poly.pdbx_strand_id
1 'polypeptide(L)'
;MASVEYGVKYMEENGAQLIDAVRRELILLKARLRKAGIPFYTESKTLVLAIDFGAMGISPYKAEEELARRGVYAEMCDGRYLLFYFSPLTPPVHLRRLELMLRFAARMRGLKGTYVPPAGFACGVKKFSYLTANSLALEYVPLEEAAGRIAARNAGVTPPCFPTVVAGEQITGEVVEALSQAAHTFGVFRGKVAVINIGGK
;
A
#
# COMPACT_ATOMS: atom_id res chain seq x y z
N MET A 1 27.26 7.40 -10.47
CA MET A 1 26.82 7.21 -11.87
C MET A 1 27.31 5.90 -12.47
N ALA A 2 28.57 5.52 -12.34
CA ALA A 2 29.10 4.26 -12.91
C ALA A 2 28.32 2.98 -12.54
N SER A 3 27.79 2.85 -11.31
CA SER A 3 27.01 1.68 -10.89
C SER A 3 25.63 1.58 -11.57
N VAL A 4 25.01 2.70 -11.84
CA VAL A 4 23.72 2.75 -12.56
C VAL A 4 23.92 2.39 -14.01
N GLU A 5 24.94 2.95 -14.64
CA GLU A 5 25.31 2.68 -16.03
C GLU A 5 25.68 1.21 -16.26
N TYR A 6 26.44 0.63 -15.32
CA TYR A 6 26.73 -0.81 -15.31
C TYR A 6 25.45 -1.65 -15.19
N GLY A 7 24.53 -1.27 -14.28
CA GLY A 7 23.28 -1.98 -14.09
C GLY A 7 22.38 -1.96 -15.33
N VAL A 8 22.29 -0.80 -16.01
CA VAL A 8 21.52 -0.68 -17.27
C VAL A 8 22.13 -1.58 -18.33
N LYS A 9 23.44 -1.50 -18.56
CA LYS A 9 24.14 -2.33 -19.56
C LYS A 9 23.99 -3.83 -19.25
N TYR A 10 24.13 -4.23 -18.00
CA TYR A 10 23.92 -5.62 -17.58
C TYR A 10 22.50 -6.10 -17.90
N MET A 11 21.47 -5.26 -17.67
CA MET A 11 20.10 -5.60 -17.97
C MET A 11 19.78 -5.59 -19.48
N GLU A 12 20.44 -4.75 -20.27
CA GLU A 12 20.34 -4.79 -21.74
C GLU A 12 20.86 -6.13 -22.29
N GLU A 13 21.95 -6.64 -21.74
CA GLU A 13 22.60 -7.87 -22.20
C GLU A 13 21.90 -9.14 -21.67
N ASN A 14 21.40 -9.14 -20.42
CA ASN A 14 20.97 -10.34 -19.71
C ASN A 14 19.49 -10.29 -19.29
N GLY A 15 18.85 -9.12 -19.31
CA GLY A 15 17.56 -8.89 -18.68
C GLY A 15 16.44 -9.77 -19.19
N ALA A 16 16.35 -10.02 -20.49
CA ALA A 16 15.32 -10.87 -21.08
C ALA A 16 15.36 -12.29 -20.49
N GLN A 17 16.54 -12.89 -20.43
CA GLN A 17 16.76 -14.24 -19.91
C GLN A 17 16.45 -14.33 -18.41
N LEU A 18 16.88 -13.33 -17.64
CA LEU A 18 16.64 -13.25 -16.20
C LEU A 18 15.18 -13.09 -15.87
N ILE A 19 14.48 -12.19 -16.57
CA ILE A 19 13.03 -11.96 -16.40
C ILE A 19 12.25 -13.24 -16.72
N ASP A 20 12.57 -13.94 -17.80
CA ASP A 20 11.92 -15.18 -18.18
C ASP A 20 12.17 -16.31 -17.18
N ALA A 21 13.37 -16.38 -16.60
CA ALA A 21 13.66 -17.32 -15.54
C ALA A 21 12.78 -17.09 -14.30
N VAL A 22 12.68 -15.85 -13.81
CA VAL A 22 11.84 -15.50 -12.66
C VAL A 22 10.35 -15.70 -13.00
N ARG A 23 9.91 -15.38 -14.21
CA ARG A 23 8.52 -15.62 -14.65
C ARG A 23 8.14 -17.10 -14.59
N ARG A 24 9.01 -18.00 -15.04
CA ARG A 24 8.78 -19.46 -14.93
C ARG A 24 8.58 -19.89 -13.47
N GLU A 25 9.44 -19.43 -12.58
CA GLU A 25 9.31 -19.74 -11.15
C GLU A 25 8.04 -19.12 -10.52
N LEU A 26 7.65 -17.91 -10.94
CA LEU A 26 6.39 -17.28 -10.50
C LEU A 26 5.16 -18.07 -10.99
N ILE A 27 5.18 -18.61 -12.19
CA ILE A 27 4.09 -19.47 -12.69
C ILE A 27 3.95 -20.69 -11.79
N LEU A 28 5.05 -21.34 -11.42
CA LEU A 28 5.05 -22.47 -10.50
C LEU A 28 4.57 -22.08 -9.11
N LEU A 29 5.03 -20.96 -8.58
CA LEU A 29 4.56 -20.43 -7.29
C LEU A 29 3.05 -20.19 -7.31
N LYS A 30 2.53 -19.49 -8.32
CA LYS A 30 1.09 -19.22 -8.50
C LYS A 30 0.25 -20.49 -8.56
N ALA A 31 0.72 -21.51 -9.27
CA ALA A 31 0.04 -22.81 -9.33
C ALA A 31 -0.02 -23.48 -7.95
N ARG A 32 1.07 -23.43 -7.19
CA ARG A 32 1.12 -23.97 -5.83
C ARG A 32 0.26 -23.19 -4.83
N LEU A 33 0.20 -21.85 -4.94
CA LEU A 33 -0.68 -21.03 -4.11
C LEU A 33 -2.16 -21.31 -4.39
N ARG A 34 -2.56 -21.44 -5.67
CA ARG A 34 -3.93 -21.87 -6.03
C ARG A 34 -4.29 -23.21 -5.41
N LYS A 35 -3.40 -24.22 -5.52
CA LYS A 35 -3.60 -25.53 -4.90
C LYS A 35 -3.72 -25.46 -3.38
N ALA A 36 -3.07 -24.48 -2.77
CA ALA A 36 -3.14 -24.25 -1.32
C ALA A 36 -4.36 -23.41 -0.88
N GLY A 37 -5.20 -22.95 -1.83
CA GLY A 37 -6.35 -22.09 -1.53
C GLY A 37 -5.97 -20.67 -1.07
N ILE A 38 -4.77 -20.20 -1.42
CA ILE A 38 -4.31 -18.85 -1.09
C ILE A 38 -4.70 -17.91 -2.24
N PRO A 39 -5.63 -16.96 -2.01
CA PRO A 39 -6.06 -16.04 -3.04
C PRO A 39 -5.00 -14.98 -3.32
N PHE A 40 -4.83 -14.64 -4.59
CA PHE A 40 -3.88 -13.63 -5.02
C PHE A 40 -4.34 -12.95 -6.33
N TYR A 41 -3.86 -11.73 -6.53
CA TYR A 41 -3.95 -11.00 -7.79
C TYR A 41 -2.56 -10.85 -8.43
N THR A 42 -2.52 -10.86 -9.74
CA THR A 42 -1.30 -10.68 -10.53
C THR A 42 -1.63 -10.35 -11.97
N GLU A 43 -0.79 -9.58 -12.60
CA GLU A 43 -0.82 -9.36 -14.04
C GLU A 43 0.15 -10.27 -14.78
N SER A 44 -0.20 -10.66 -16.00
CA SER A 44 0.53 -11.72 -16.74
C SER A 44 1.97 -11.34 -17.10
N LYS A 45 2.26 -10.06 -17.27
CA LYS A 45 3.57 -9.57 -17.75
C LYS A 45 4.44 -8.97 -16.64
N THR A 46 3.94 -8.86 -15.42
CA THR A 46 4.65 -8.22 -14.31
C THR A 46 5.35 -9.23 -13.41
N LEU A 47 6.39 -8.79 -12.74
CA LEU A 47 7.06 -9.52 -11.66
C LEU A 47 6.46 -9.12 -10.29
N VAL A 48 5.13 -9.08 -10.23
CA VAL A 48 4.37 -8.63 -9.06
C VAL A 48 3.38 -9.69 -8.63
N LEU A 49 3.19 -9.83 -7.33
CA LEU A 49 2.23 -10.73 -6.72
C LEU A 49 1.57 -10.05 -5.52
N ALA A 50 0.25 -9.87 -5.56
CA ALA A 50 -0.52 -9.35 -4.45
C ALA A 50 -1.31 -10.49 -3.80
N ILE A 51 -1.05 -10.79 -2.52
CA ILE A 51 -1.75 -11.82 -1.76
C ILE A 51 -2.96 -11.19 -1.08
N ASP A 52 -4.15 -11.71 -1.33
CA ASP A 52 -5.41 -11.22 -0.75
C ASP A 52 -5.63 -11.82 0.65
N PHE A 53 -5.00 -11.24 1.66
CA PHE A 53 -5.20 -11.63 3.04
C PHE A 53 -6.60 -11.29 3.54
N GLY A 54 -7.20 -10.20 3.01
CA GLY A 54 -8.57 -9.82 3.31
C GLY A 54 -9.58 -10.90 2.95
N ALA A 55 -9.45 -11.54 1.78
CA ALA A 55 -10.31 -12.66 1.37
C ALA A 55 -10.15 -13.90 2.27
N MET A 56 -9.05 -14.01 3.01
CA MET A 56 -8.83 -15.06 4.01
C MET A 56 -9.35 -14.68 5.41
N GLY A 57 -9.92 -13.49 5.58
CA GLY A 57 -10.34 -12.96 6.88
C GLY A 57 -9.16 -12.59 7.79
N ILE A 58 -7.99 -12.30 7.23
CA ILE A 58 -6.76 -12.01 7.95
C ILE A 58 -6.38 -10.55 7.72
N SER A 59 -6.06 -9.80 8.80
CA SER A 59 -5.48 -8.47 8.64
C SER A 59 -4.13 -8.57 7.94
N PRO A 60 -3.96 -7.91 6.78
CA PRO A 60 -2.68 -7.94 6.07
C PRO A 60 -1.55 -7.31 6.89
N TYR A 61 -1.82 -6.30 7.71
CA TYR A 61 -0.83 -5.71 8.62
C TYR A 61 -0.27 -6.73 9.62
N LYS A 62 -1.16 -7.56 10.23
CA LYS A 62 -0.72 -8.62 11.14
C LYS A 62 0.03 -9.73 10.40
N ALA A 63 -0.40 -10.05 9.17
CA ALA A 63 0.30 -11.01 8.33
C ALA A 63 1.69 -10.50 7.92
N GLU A 64 1.82 -9.22 7.57
CA GLU A 64 3.08 -8.56 7.25
C GLU A 64 4.07 -8.64 8.42
N GLU A 65 3.61 -8.25 9.62
CA GLU A 65 4.40 -8.30 10.84
C GLU A 65 4.91 -9.72 11.12
N GLU A 66 4.04 -10.72 10.97
CA GLU A 66 4.38 -12.11 11.21
C GLU A 66 5.33 -12.69 10.14
N LEU A 67 5.19 -12.27 8.90
CA LEU A 67 6.11 -12.60 7.81
C LEU A 67 7.48 -11.93 8.03
N ALA A 68 7.49 -10.66 8.44
CA ALA A 68 8.72 -9.90 8.70
C ALA A 68 9.54 -10.53 9.84
N ARG A 69 8.90 -10.99 10.91
CA ARG A 69 9.56 -11.75 12.00
C ARG A 69 10.27 -13.01 11.51
N ARG A 70 9.89 -13.53 10.33
CA ARG A 70 10.48 -14.70 9.68
C ARG A 70 11.35 -14.36 8.49
N GLY A 71 11.70 -13.07 8.34
CA GLY A 71 12.59 -12.59 7.30
C GLY A 71 11.97 -12.60 5.89
N VAL A 72 10.65 -12.43 5.80
CA VAL A 72 9.93 -12.20 4.54
C VAL A 72 9.27 -10.83 4.63
N TYR A 73 9.71 -9.92 3.78
CA TYR A 73 9.27 -8.52 3.75
C TYR A 73 8.43 -8.29 2.52
N ALA A 74 7.23 -7.72 2.72
CA ALA A 74 6.40 -7.23 1.62
C ALA A 74 6.88 -5.84 1.18
N GLU A 75 6.59 -5.48 -0.05
CA GLU A 75 6.86 -4.13 -0.56
C GLU A 75 5.83 -3.13 -0.04
N MET A 76 4.58 -3.57 0.05
CA MET A 76 3.47 -2.69 0.45
C MET A 76 2.33 -3.51 1.04
N CYS A 77 1.62 -2.87 1.99
CA CYS A 77 0.33 -3.33 2.51
C CYS A 77 -0.71 -2.23 2.27
N ASP A 78 -1.84 -2.54 1.64
CA ASP A 78 -2.92 -1.59 1.36
C ASP A 78 -4.17 -1.79 2.23
N GLY A 79 -4.05 -2.56 3.31
CA GLY A 79 -5.17 -2.90 4.20
C GLY A 79 -5.97 -4.14 3.75
N ARG A 80 -5.82 -4.61 2.53
CA ARG A 80 -6.41 -5.86 2.01
C ARG A 80 -5.35 -6.82 1.47
N TYR A 81 -4.39 -6.29 0.71
CA TYR A 81 -3.35 -7.06 0.03
C TYR A 81 -1.99 -6.85 0.67
N LEU A 82 -1.14 -7.88 0.61
CA LEU A 82 0.30 -7.74 0.70
C LEU A 82 0.91 -7.88 -0.68
N LEU A 83 1.69 -6.88 -1.08
CA LEU A 83 2.31 -6.79 -2.38
C LEU A 83 3.77 -7.22 -2.32
N PHE A 84 4.18 -8.06 -3.26
CA PHE A 84 5.55 -8.51 -3.44
C PHE A 84 6.04 -8.17 -4.84
N TYR A 85 7.17 -7.47 -4.92
CA TYR A 85 7.92 -7.28 -6.15
C TYR A 85 9.09 -8.26 -6.23
N PHE A 86 9.34 -8.77 -7.42
CA PHE A 86 10.45 -9.68 -7.65
C PHE A 86 11.44 -9.03 -8.61
N SER A 87 12.70 -9.00 -8.20
CA SER A 87 13.79 -8.59 -9.08
C SER A 87 14.03 -9.67 -10.14
N PRO A 88 14.49 -9.31 -11.35
CA PRO A 88 15.00 -10.27 -12.32
C PRO A 88 16.11 -11.20 -11.77
N LEU A 89 16.76 -10.77 -10.69
CA LEU A 89 17.81 -11.53 -10.00
C LEU A 89 17.28 -12.32 -8.79
N THR A 90 15.97 -12.40 -8.59
CA THR A 90 15.39 -13.12 -7.44
C THR A 90 15.69 -14.63 -7.55
N PRO A 91 16.43 -15.22 -6.60
CA PRO A 91 16.74 -16.65 -6.63
C PRO A 91 15.48 -17.50 -6.39
N PRO A 92 15.36 -18.68 -7.03
CA PRO A 92 14.21 -19.60 -6.82
C PRO A 92 13.98 -19.99 -5.36
N VAL A 93 15.03 -20.05 -4.54
CA VAL A 93 14.94 -20.36 -3.11
C VAL A 93 14.13 -19.32 -2.34
N HIS A 94 14.18 -18.05 -2.73
CA HIS A 94 13.37 -17.00 -2.09
C HIS A 94 11.88 -17.16 -2.40
N LEU A 95 11.52 -17.57 -3.61
CA LEU A 95 10.13 -17.86 -3.98
C LEU A 95 9.57 -19.09 -3.23
N ARG A 96 10.41 -20.11 -3.03
CA ARG A 96 10.04 -21.28 -2.22
C ARG A 96 9.85 -20.91 -0.74
N ARG A 97 10.74 -20.07 -0.21
CA ARG A 97 10.61 -19.54 1.16
C ARG A 97 9.34 -18.71 1.31
N LEU A 98 9.04 -17.82 0.36
CA LEU A 98 7.81 -17.04 0.35
C LEU A 98 6.59 -17.96 0.36
N GLU A 99 6.52 -18.97 -0.51
CA GLU A 99 5.43 -19.94 -0.52
C GLU A 99 5.22 -20.58 0.86
N LEU A 100 6.29 -21.08 1.47
CA LEU A 100 6.22 -21.73 2.77
C LEU A 100 5.66 -20.79 3.84
N MET A 101 6.13 -19.55 3.86
CA MET A 101 5.70 -18.54 4.83
C MET A 101 4.26 -18.07 4.59
N LEU A 102 3.84 -17.94 3.33
CA LEU A 102 2.44 -17.62 3.00
C LEU A 102 1.48 -18.74 3.45
N ARG A 103 1.85 -19.99 3.22
CA ARG A 103 1.09 -21.16 3.71
C ARG A 103 1.02 -21.19 5.24
N PHE A 104 2.10 -20.82 5.90
CA PHE A 104 2.14 -20.71 7.34
C PHE A 104 1.18 -19.61 7.83
N ALA A 105 1.29 -18.38 7.32
CA ALA A 105 0.44 -17.25 7.69
C ALA A 105 -1.05 -17.54 7.44
N ALA A 106 -1.39 -18.17 6.30
CA ALA A 106 -2.77 -18.53 5.96
C ALA A 106 -3.40 -19.57 6.92
N ARG A 107 -2.58 -20.34 7.64
CA ARG A 107 -3.03 -21.36 8.60
C ARG A 107 -3.06 -20.89 10.05
N MET A 108 -2.48 -19.72 10.36
CA MET A 108 -2.43 -19.22 11.72
C MET A 108 -3.83 -18.82 12.21
N ARG A 109 -4.36 -19.58 13.17
CA ARG A 109 -5.69 -19.31 13.76
C ARG A 109 -5.77 -17.93 14.41
N GLY A 110 -4.69 -17.45 15.04
CA GLY A 110 -4.64 -16.16 15.69
C GLY A 110 -4.70 -14.95 14.75
N LEU A 111 -4.51 -15.15 13.44
CA LEU A 111 -4.63 -14.10 12.43
C LEU A 111 -6.03 -14.06 11.78
N LYS A 112 -6.82 -15.14 11.89
CA LYS A 112 -8.15 -15.23 11.31
C LYS A 112 -9.15 -14.36 12.08
N GLY A 113 -10.09 -13.77 11.34
CA GLY A 113 -11.11 -12.89 11.91
C GLY A 113 -10.60 -11.50 12.31
N THR A 114 -9.34 -11.17 11.96
CA THR A 114 -8.74 -9.87 12.29
C THR A 114 -8.86 -8.85 11.16
N TYR A 115 -9.35 -9.27 9.99
CA TYR A 115 -9.55 -8.38 8.87
C TYR A 115 -10.79 -7.50 9.09
N VAL A 116 -10.57 -6.22 9.06
CA VAL A 116 -11.62 -5.21 8.96
C VAL A 116 -11.43 -4.58 7.57
N PRO A 117 -12.43 -4.65 6.67
CA PRO A 117 -12.32 -3.98 5.38
C PRO A 117 -11.97 -2.52 5.59
N PRO A 118 -11.02 -1.95 4.80
CA PRO A 118 -10.84 -0.51 4.83
C PRO A 118 -12.17 0.15 4.47
N ALA A 119 -12.53 1.22 5.16
CA ALA A 119 -13.59 2.11 4.70
C ALA A 119 -13.30 2.43 3.24
N GLY A 120 -14.34 2.38 2.38
CA GLY A 120 -14.16 2.53 0.92
C GLY A 120 -13.27 3.74 0.58
N PHE A 121 -12.80 3.81 -0.66
CA PHE A 121 -11.97 4.94 -1.09
C PHE A 121 -12.72 6.24 -0.84
N ALA A 122 -12.45 6.86 0.31
CA ALA A 122 -12.92 8.20 0.60
C ALA A 122 -12.09 9.16 -0.25
N CYS A 123 -12.75 10.04 -0.99
CA CYS A 123 -12.11 11.08 -1.77
C CYS A 123 -12.64 12.43 -1.35
N GLY A 124 -11.77 13.44 -1.34
CA GLY A 124 -12.19 14.83 -1.22
C GLY A 124 -12.94 15.31 -2.46
N VAL A 125 -13.70 16.39 -2.31
CA VAL A 125 -14.38 17.06 -3.42
C VAL A 125 -13.58 18.29 -3.82
N LYS A 126 -13.06 18.33 -5.06
CA LYS A 126 -12.23 19.43 -5.55
C LYS A 126 -12.99 20.77 -5.51
N LYS A 127 -12.42 21.77 -4.83
CA LYS A 127 -12.93 23.14 -4.71
C LYS A 127 -11.94 24.17 -5.29
N PHE A 128 -10.63 23.96 -5.08
CA PHE A 128 -9.56 24.79 -5.61
C PHE A 128 -8.55 23.96 -6.41
N SER A 129 -7.78 24.63 -7.26
CA SER A 129 -6.59 24.01 -7.82
C SER A 129 -5.55 23.78 -6.72
N TYR A 130 -4.68 22.79 -6.91
CA TYR A 130 -3.58 22.50 -5.99
C TYR A 130 -2.67 23.74 -5.79
N LEU A 131 -2.37 24.46 -6.87
CA LEU A 131 -1.56 25.67 -6.82
C LEU A 131 -2.25 26.78 -6.02
N THR A 132 -3.54 27.02 -6.23
CA THR A 132 -4.33 27.98 -5.48
C THR A 132 -4.35 27.63 -3.99
N ALA A 133 -4.62 26.38 -3.66
CA ALA A 133 -4.67 25.94 -2.27
C ALA A 133 -3.33 26.15 -1.54
N ASN A 134 -2.21 25.93 -2.22
CA ASN A 134 -0.87 26.12 -1.63
C ASN A 134 -0.48 27.60 -1.45
N SER A 135 -1.15 28.54 -2.12
CA SER A 135 -0.89 29.98 -1.97
C SER A 135 -1.74 30.65 -0.88
N LEU A 136 -2.76 29.94 -0.37
CA LEU A 136 -3.66 30.47 0.66
C LEU A 136 -3.12 30.23 2.08
N ALA A 137 -3.54 31.12 3.01
CA ALA A 137 -3.25 30.92 4.43
C ALA A 137 -3.89 29.63 4.94
N LEU A 138 -3.19 28.95 5.83
CA LEU A 138 -3.65 27.71 6.43
C LEU A 138 -3.77 27.81 7.95
N GLU A 139 -4.58 26.95 8.51
CA GLU A 139 -4.67 26.70 9.95
C GLU A 139 -4.75 25.19 10.21
N TYR A 140 -4.47 24.78 11.43
CA TYR A 140 -4.57 23.37 11.85
C TYR A 140 -5.79 23.19 12.73
N VAL A 141 -6.71 22.36 12.30
CA VAL A 141 -7.93 22.00 13.05
C VAL A 141 -7.88 20.54 13.50
N PRO A 142 -8.56 20.16 14.60
CA PRO A 142 -8.76 18.76 14.95
C PRO A 142 -9.36 17.99 13.77
N LEU A 143 -8.92 16.74 13.58
CA LEU A 143 -9.38 15.93 12.44
C LEU A 143 -10.90 15.74 12.47
N GLU A 144 -11.48 15.54 13.65
CA GLU A 144 -12.91 15.38 13.86
C GLU A 144 -13.73 16.63 13.48
N GLU A 145 -13.12 17.81 13.48
CA GLU A 145 -13.75 19.09 13.12
C GLU A 145 -13.45 19.47 11.66
N ALA A 146 -12.71 18.66 10.93
CA ALA A 146 -12.24 19.00 9.59
C ALA A 146 -13.30 18.76 8.49
N ALA A 147 -14.36 18.03 8.77
CA ALA A 147 -15.42 17.78 7.79
C ALA A 147 -16.01 19.09 7.26
N GLY A 148 -16.14 19.20 5.92
CA GLY A 148 -16.62 20.41 5.26
C GLY A 148 -15.55 21.47 5.01
N ARG A 149 -14.40 21.41 5.69
CA ARG A 149 -13.26 22.32 5.46
C ARG A 149 -12.51 21.93 4.19
N ILE A 150 -11.69 22.83 3.68
CA ILE A 150 -10.87 22.58 2.49
C ILE A 150 -9.44 22.29 2.91
N ALA A 151 -8.91 21.16 2.48
CA ALA A 151 -7.55 20.76 2.77
C ALA A 151 -6.53 21.76 2.20
N ALA A 152 -5.61 22.22 3.04
CA ALA A 152 -4.50 23.07 2.62
C ALA A 152 -3.26 22.23 2.26
N ARG A 153 -3.21 20.98 2.69
CA ARG A 153 -2.12 20.01 2.43
C ARG A 153 -2.72 18.64 2.18
N ASN A 154 -1.97 17.80 1.49
CA ASN A 154 -2.35 16.41 1.29
C ASN A 154 -2.35 15.67 2.62
N ALA A 155 -3.35 14.81 2.82
CA ALA A 155 -3.40 13.87 3.93
C ALA A 155 -3.89 12.51 3.44
N GLY A 156 -3.37 11.43 4.02
CA GLY A 156 -3.72 10.09 3.60
C GLY A 156 -3.20 9.02 4.55
N VAL A 157 -3.51 7.79 4.20
CA VAL A 157 -3.09 6.58 4.94
C VAL A 157 -1.71 6.12 4.45
N THR A 158 -0.89 5.61 5.34
CA THR A 158 0.42 5.05 5.01
C THR A 158 0.65 3.70 5.72
N PRO A 159 1.15 2.67 5.04
CA PRO A 159 1.20 2.51 3.59
C PRO A 159 -0.21 2.41 2.99
N PRO A 160 -0.43 2.70 1.71
CA PRO A 160 0.55 2.89 0.62
C PRO A 160 0.95 4.35 0.35
N CYS A 161 0.70 5.29 1.21
CA CYS A 161 1.00 6.72 1.03
C CYS A 161 0.19 7.40 -0.10
N PHE A 162 -0.99 6.87 -0.42
CA PHE A 162 -1.92 7.56 -1.29
C PHE A 162 -2.68 8.63 -0.51
N PRO A 163 -2.78 9.85 -1.05
CA PRO A 163 -3.58 10.87 -0.42
C PRO A 163 -5.06 10.49 -0.46
N THR A 164 -5.70 10.45 0.70
CA THR A 164 -7.16 10.34 0.85
C THR A 164 -7.83 11.67 0.54
N VAL A 165 -7.10 12.77 0.78
CA VAL A 165 -7.50 14.13 0.40
C VAL A 165 -6.29 14.90 -0.08
N VAL A 166 -6.46 15.65 -1.17
CA VAL A 166 -5.42 16.49 -1.78
C VAL A 166 -5.69 17.96 -1.45
N ALA A 167 -4.64 18.78 -1.37
CA ALA A 167 -4.78 20.21 -1.16
C ALA A 167 -5.72 20.85 -2.21
N GLY A 168 -6.69 21.63 -1.74
CA GLY A 168 -7.77 22.20 -2.55
C GLY A 168 -9.05 21.37 -2.63
N GLU A 169 -9.07 20.20 -2.03
CA GLU A 169 -10.29 19.38 -1.91
C GLU A 169 -11.01 19.64 -0.58
N GLN A 170 -12.32 19.55 -0.62
CA GLN A 170 -13.15 19.58 0.59
C GLN A 170 -13.05 18.22 1.29
N ILE A 171 -12.72 18.25 2.57
CA ILE A 171 -12.65 17.08 3.44
C ILE A 171 -14.09 16.61 3.71
N THR A 172 -14.41 15.38 3.32
CA THR A 172 -15.72 14.78 3.60
C THR A 172 -15.72 14.03 4.94
N GLY A 173 -16.91 13.72 5.47
CA GLY A 173 -17.01 12.87 6.67
C GLY A 173 -16.36 11.51 6.50
N GLU A 174 -16.44 10.91 5.29
CA GLU A 174 -15.79 9.66 4.95
C GLU A 174 -14.25 9.78 4.99
N VAL A 175 -13.70 10.92 4.55
CA VAL A 175 -12.25 11.19 4.66
C VAL A 175 -11.81 11.26 6.12
N VAL A 176 -12.59 11.95 6.97
CA VAL A 176 -12.33 12.03 8.42
C VAL A 176 -12.35 10.63 9.04
N GLU A 177 -13.36 9.83 8.71
CA GLU A 177 -13.48 8.46 9.22
C GLU A 177 -12.30 7.59 8.78
N ALA A 178 -11.94 7.60 7.49
CA ALA A 178 -10.83 6.84 6.94
C ALA A 178 -9.49 7.19 7.61
N LEU A 179 -9.23 8.48 7.82
CA LEU A 179 -8.01 8.95 8.48
C LEU A 179 -7.99 8.63 9.98
N SER A 180 -9.16 8.66 10.65
CA SER A 180 -9.26 8.35 12.08
C SER A 180 -9.08 6.87 12.38
N GLN A 181 -9.51 5.98 11.48
CA GLN A 181 -9.41 4.52 11.65
C GLN A 181 -8.03 3.98 11.23
N ALA A 182 -7.23 4.74 10.51
CA ALA A 182 -5.94 4.30 10.02
C ALA A 182 -4.91 4.19 11.14
N ALA A 183 -4.12 3.11 11.14
CA ALA A 183 -3.03 2.91 12.11
C ALA A 183 -1.92 3.95 11.93
N HIS A 184 -1.65 4.34 10.68
CA HIS A 184 -0.65 5.33 10.34
C HIS A 184 -1.18 6.27 9.25
N THR A 185 -0.93 7.56 9.42
CA THR A 185 -1.33 8.59 8.46
C THR A 185 -0.17 9.54 8.17
N PHE A 186 -0.21 10.18 7.00
CA PHE A 186 0.59 11.36 6.71
C PHE A 186 -0.34 12.56 6.53
N GLY A 187 0.18 13.77 6.76
CA GLY A 187 -0.62 15.01 6.71
C GLY A 187 -1.53 15.23 7.91
N VAL A 188 -1.61 14.26 8.82
CA VAL A 188 -2.26 14.41 10.13
C VAL A 188 -1.17 14.45 11.20
N PHE A 189 -1.08 15.56 11.93
CA PHE A 189 -0.07 15.73 12.97
C PHE A 189 -0.74 15.99 14.32
N ARG A 190 -0.48 15.12 15.29
CA ARG A 190 -1.09 15.16 16.64
C ARG A 190 -2.62 15.29 16.59
N GLY A 191 -3.27 14.51 15.72
CA GLY A 191 -4.73 14.53 15.55
C GLY A 191 -5.27 15.76 14.81
N LYS A 192 -4.41 16.61 14.20
CA LYS A 192 -4.81 17.81 13.46
C LYS A 192 -4.45 17.71 11.99
N VAL A 193 -5.24 18.33 11.14
CA VAL A 193 -5.02 18.44 9.69
C VAL A 193 -4.98 19.90 9.26
N ALA A 194 -4.17 20.20 8.23
CA ALA A 194 -4.06 21.53 7.68
C ALA A 194 -5.25 21.84 6.77
N VAL A 195 -5.98 22.89 7.05
CA VAL A 195 -7.08 23.38 6.22
C VAL A 195 -6.84 24.81 5.79
N ILE A 196 -7.48 25.23 4.68
CA ILE A 196 -7.43 26.60 4.22
C ILE A 196 -8.20 27.48 5.22
N ASN A 197 -7.56 28.55 5.68
CA ASN A 197 -8.21 29.55 6.49
C ASN A 197 -9.02 30.50 5.58
N ILE A 198 -10.34 30.28 5.52
CA ILE A 198 -11.27 31.09 4.72
C ILE A 198 -11.80 32.30 5.53
N GLY A 199 -11.45 32.44 6.80
CA GLY A 199 -12.03 33.35 7.77
C GLY A 199 -11.12 34.39 8.37
N GLY A 200 -10.08 34.83 7.71
CA GLY A 200 -9.29 35.99 8.12
C GLY A 200 -9.82 37.28 7.48
N LYS A 201 -10.79 37.97 8.08
CA LYS A 201 -10.88 39.41 7.95
C LYS A 201 -9.87 40.07 8.88
#